data_fd9696f6e4b7fa18a21978fb0fd3cfd5
#
_entry.id   fd9696f6e4b7fa18a21978fb0fd3cfd5
#
_cell.length_a   1.000
_cell.length_b   1.000
_cell.length_c   1.000
_cell.angle_alpha   90.00
_cell.angle_beta   90.00
_cell.angle_gamma   90.00
#
_symmetry.space_group_name_H-M   'P 1'
#
loop_
_entity.id
_entity.type
_entity.pdbx_description
1 polymer ?
#
loop_
_entity_poly.entity_id
_entity_poly.type
_entity_poly.pdbx_seq_one_letter_code
_entity_poly.pdbx_strand_id
1 'polypeptide(L)'
;MTVTTSATIYGLDLAKPASQLHGEDSTGKIVVQKRLARSQLEAFLGKLAPAVIGIEACGTSHFWARQIAALGHAVRLIPAAYVKAFVKRNKNDARDAAAICVAAGRPDMRAVPVKTIDQQAARSLEHSRDLLVRQHTQLANSLRGQMAERGIVAAQGRRGFAALREILKNASQAKAGETCAIPAVMAFALGLLADQIDHLGTAAARLEDEIMARAKADPVMRNLCSIPGIGGLTAHAIVAAAGNGRQFACARDFAAWTGLTPKEHSSANRHRPGGISKMGDRMLRKLLALGASTIMRNARACAGKATPWQRGILARRPMKVAVLAQAAKTARIAWAVLVSGEAFRKPAPAAAA
;
A
#
# COMPACT_ATOMS: atom_id res chain seq x y z
N MET A 1 43.19 13.06 6.94
CA MET A 1 42.65 14.20 6.16
C MET A 1 41.24 14.44 6.66
N THR A 2 41.06 15.46 7.48
CA THR A 2 39.76 15.92 7.97
C THR A 2 39.01 16.55 6.77
N VAL A 3 38.00 15.89 6.28
CA VAL A 3 37.11 16.45 5.22
C VAL A 3 36.28 17.52 5.88
N THR A 4 36.78 18.74 5.89
CA THR A 4 35.99 19.94 6.23
C THR A 4 35.07 20.23 5.07
N THR A 5 34.01 19.46 4.95
CA THR A 5 33.04 19.63 3.88
C THR A 5 31.89 20.47 4.39
N SER A 6 31.78 21.68 3.88
CA SER A 6 30.70 22.63 4.15
C SER A 6 29.41 22.30 3.36
N ALA A 7 29.21 21.02 2.97
CA ALA A 7 27.97 20.65 2.30
C ALA A 7 26.79 20.74 3.28
N THR A 8 25.77 21.47 2.91
CA THR A 8 24.55 21.64 3.69
C THR A 8 23.51 20.56 3.35
N ILE A 9 23.58 20.01 2.14
CA ILE A 9 22.61 19.03 1.62
C ILE A 9 23.35 17.91 0.88
N TYR A 10 22.96 16.68 1.16
CA TYR A 10 23.42 15.50 0.43
C TYR A 10 22.26 14.76 -0.21
N GLY A 11 22.44 14.24 -1.40
CA GLY A 11 21.59 13.25 -2.04
C GLY A 11 22.27 11.87 -1.97
N LEU A 12 21.55 10.90 -1.46
CA LEU A 12 22.03 9.53 -1.34
C LEU A 12 21.13 8.59 -2.15
N ASP A 13 21.68 8.05 -3.23
CA ASP A 13 21.04 6.96 -3.98
C ASP A 13 21.49 5.62 -3.42
N LEU A 14 20.52 4.83 -2.93
CA LEU A 14 20.72 3.56 -2.25
C LEU A 14 20.64 2.40 -3.23
N ALA A 15 21.74 1.72 -3.49
CA ALA A 15 21.76 0.48 -4.24
C ALA A 15 22.27 -0.71 -3.39
N LYS A 16 22.03 -1.93 -3.87
CA LYS A 16 22.41 -3.14 -3.13
C LYS A 16 23.93 -3.27 -2.92
N PRO A 17 24.79 -3.14 -3.95
CA PRO A 17 26.22 -3.30 -3.81
C PRO A 17 26.91 -2.04 -3.29
N ALA A 18 26.55 -0.87 -3.79
CA ALA A 18 27.17 0.39 -3.45
C ALA A 18 26.20 1.55 -3.64
N SER A 19 26.25 2.51 -2.76
CA SER A 19 25.44 3.73 -2.80
C SER A 19 26.23 4.89 -3.41
N GLN A 20 25.54 5.80 -4.06
CA GLN A 20 26.12 7.01 -4.61
C GLN A 20 25.76 8.20 -3.75
N LEU A 21 26.74 8.94 -3.30
CA LEU A 21 26.58 10.17 -2.51
C LEU A 21 26.97 11.38 -3.36
N HIS A 22 26.10 12.40 -3.33
CA HIS A 22 26.31 13.70 -3.95
C HIS A 22 26.03 14.78 -2.91
N GLY A 23 26.94 15.72 -2.71
CA GLY A 23 26.79 16.80 -1.73
C GLY A 23 27.04 18.16 -2.38
N GLU A 24 26.19 19.13 -2.05
CA GLU A 24 26.27 20.53 -2.50
C GLU A 24 26.35 21.46 -1.29
N ASP A 25 27.11 22.56 -1.44
CA ASP A 25 27.14 23.64 -0.47
C ASP A 25 25.91 24.58 -0.65
N SER A 26 25.84 25.63 0.17
CA SER A 26 24.75 26.62 0.12
C SER A 26 24.67 27.40 -1.20
N THR A 27 25.71 27.37 -2.02
CA THR A 27 25.79 28.04 -3.34
C THR A 27 25.38 27.09 -4.48
N GLY A 28 25.17 25.78 -4.19
CA GLY A 28 24.93 24.76 -5.19
C GLY A 28 26.20 24.19 -5.84
N LYS A 29 27.39 24.52 -5.31
CA LYS A 29 28.65 23.94 -5.77
C LYS A 29 28.80 22.53 -5.22
N ILE A 30 29.21 21.58 -6.08
CA ILE A 30 29.47 20.21 -5.70
C ILE A 30 30.73 20.16 -4.81
N VAL A 31 30.55 19.66 -3.58
CA VAL A 31 31.65 19.51 -2.61
C VAL A 31 32.01 18.03 -2.38
N VAL A 32 31.08 17.13 -2.62
CA VAL A 32 31.28 15.69 -2.51
C VAL A 32 30.58 14.96 -3.64
N GLN A 33 31.29 14.05 -4.29
CA GLN A 33 30.71 13.05 -5.19
C GLN A 33 31.49 11.73 -4.99
N LYS A 34 30.81 10.74 -4.40
CA LYS A 34 31.49 9.53 -4.00
C LYS A 34 30.59 8.29 -4.11
N ARG A 35 31.20 7.21 -4.61
CA ARG A 35 30.60 5.87 -4.56
C ARG A 35 31.10 5.15 -3.30
N LEU A 36 30.18 4.65 -2.48
CA LEU A 36 30.45 4.01 -1.20
C LEU A 36 29.89 2.59 -1.19
N ALA A 37 30.70 1.62 -0.83
CA ALA A 37 30.19 0.30 -0.54
C ALA A 37 29.22 0.36 0.65
N ARG A 38 28.25 -0.55 0.69
CA ARG A 38 27.24 -0.59 1.77
C ARG A 38 27.86 -0.64 3.17
N SER A 39 28.95 -1.38 3.35
CA SER A 39 29.71 -1.49 4.61
C SER A 39 30.44 -0.20 5.03
N GLN A 40 30.71 0.68 4.08
CA GLN A 40 31.44 1.94 4.32
C GLN A 40 30.49 3.12 4.59
N LEU A 41 29.21 2.98 4.27
CA LEU A 41 28.26 4.09 4.25
C LEU A 41 28.09 4.72 5.64
N GLU A 42 27.85 3.91 6.67
CA GLU A 42 27.66 4.38 8.05
C GLU A 42 28.92 5.08 8.59
N ALA A 43 30.08 4.43 8.46
CA ALA A 43 31.36 4.99 8.91
C ALA A 43 31.73 6.29 8.18
N PHE A 44 31.35 6.44 6.91
CA PHE A 44 31.58 7.66 6.15
C PHE A 44 30.65 8.78 6.61
N LEU A 45 29.36 8.49 6.72
CA LEU A 45 28.36 9.48 7.13
C LEU A 45 28.58 9.97 8.56
N GLY A 46 28.99 9.08 9.48
CA GLY A 46 29.31 9.46 10.86
C GLY A 46 30.52 10.43 11.02
N LYS A 47 31.32 10.62 9.95
CA LYS A 47 32.42 11.61 9.93
C LYS A 47 32.00 12.98 9.38
N LEU A 48 30.81 13.06 8.81
CA LEU A 48 30.27 14.33 8.29
C LEU A 48 29.68 15.17 9.43
N ALA A 49 29.80 16.49 9.32
CA ALA A 49 29.05 17.37 10.18
C ALA A 49 27.53 17.17 9.98
N PRO A 50 26.69 17.43 10.99
CA PRO A 50 25.23 17.32 10.87
C PRO A 50 24.71 18.08 9.64
N ALA A 51 23.95 17.40 8.79
CA ALA A 51 23.49 17.92 7.51
C ALA A 51 22.12 17.33 7.13
N VAL A 52 21.51 17.87 6.07
CA VAL A 52 20.28 17.29 5.48
C VAL A 52 20.69 16.21 4.47
N ILE A 53 20.19 14.98 4.65
CA ILE A 53 20.42 13.88 3.72
C ILE A 53 19.11 13.46 3.07
N GLY A 54 19.01 13.76 1.78
CA GLY A 54 17.92 13.28 0.93
C GLY A 54 18.15 11.83 0.51
N ILE A 55 17.09 11.04 0.53
CA ILE A 55 17.10 9.63 0.08
C ILE A 55 15.84 9.40 -0.75
N GLU A 56 15.94 8.73 -1.90
CA GLU A 56 14.76 8.27 -2.62
C GLU A 56 14.02 7.18 -1.81
N ALA A 57 12.70 7.33 -1.70
CA ALA A 57 11.85 6.35 -1.00
C ALA A 57 11.82 5.02 -1.78
N CYS A 58 12.59 4.05 -1.33
CA CYS A 58 12.76 2.71 -1.90
C CYS A 58 12.63 1.61 -0.83
N GLY A 59 12.85 0.36 -1.19
CA GLY A 59 12.68 -0.79 -0.28
C GLY A 59 13.57 -0.79 0.96
N THR A 60 14.72 -0.10 0.95
CA THR A 60 15.67 -0.05 2.08
C THR A 60 15.75 1.32 2.74
N SER A 61 15.05 2.31 2.22
CA SER A 61 15.17 3.72 2.61
C SER A 61 14.81 3.98 4.08
N HIS A 62 13.77 3.33 4.61
CA HIS A 62 13.37 3.52 6.02
C HIS A 62 14.41 3.00 7.02
N PHE A 63 15.08 1.89 6.71
CA PHE A 63 16.18 1.38 7.52
C PHE A 63 17.33 2.40 7.56
N TRP A 64 17.81 2.80 6.38
CA TRP A 64 18.91 3.77 6.27
C TRP A 64 18.55 5.13 6.85
N ALA A 65 17.31 5.58 6.67
CA ALA A 65 16.87 6.83 7.26
C ALA A 65 16.98 6.83 8.80
N ARG A 66 16.65 5.73 9.46
CA ARG A 66 16.83 5.61 10.92
C ARG A 66 18.30 5.56 11.34
N GLN A 67 19.14 4.79 10.60
CA GLN A 67 20.57 4.73 10.89
C GLN A 67 21.22 6.11 10.73
N ILE A 68 20.92 6.81 9.65
CA ILE A 68 21.46 8.13 9.35
C ILE A 68 20.96 9.19 10.36
N ALA A 69 19.69 9.11 10.76
CA ALA A 69 19.18 9.98 11.81
C ALA A 69 19.84 9.74 13.17
N ALA A 70 20.20 8.50 13.50
CA ALA A 70 20.96 8.16 14.71
C ALA A 70 22.39 8.73 14.70
N LEU A 71 22.97 9.01 13.54
CA LEU A 71 24.26 9.70 13.39
C LEU A 71 24.14 11.24 13.54
N GLY A 72 22.95 11.77 13.79
CA GLY A 72 22.72 13.22 13.99
C GLY A 72 22.35 14.00 12.72
N HIS A 73 22.09 13.34 11.59
CA HIS A 73 21.67 14.00 10.36
C HIS A 73 20.14 14.14 10.27
N ALA A 74 19.68 15.21 9.62
CA ALA A 74 18.26 15.37 9.23
C ALA A 74 18.00 14.60 7.95
N VAL A 75 17.07 13.62 7.97
CA VAL A 75 16.79 12.79 6.80
C VAL A 75 15.48 13.21 6.13
N ARG A 76 15.50 13.33 4.80
CA ARG A 76 14.34 13.60 3.95
C ARG A 76 14.14 12.44 2.97
N LEU A 77 13.10 11.63 3.16
CA LEU A 77 12.71 10.61 2.18
C LEU A 77 11.86 11.24 1.09
N ILE A 78 12.35 11.22 -0.14
CA ILE A 78 11.68 11.85 -1.29
C ILE A 78 10.97 10.78 -2.13
N PRO A 79 9.68 10.93 -2.47
CA PRO A 79 9.01 10.02 -3.38
C PRO A 79 9.71 9.92 -4.74
N ALA A 80 9.91 8.71 -5.26
CA ALA A 80 10.58 8.46 -6.54
C ALA A 80 9.99 9.26 -7.71
N ALA A 81 8.66 9.45 -7.72
CA ALA A 81 7.98 10.24 -8.75
C ALA A 81 8.43 11.71 -8.78
N TYR A 82 8.84 12.26 -7.65
CA TYR A 82 9.32 13.65 -7.56
C TYR A 82 10.81 13.73 -7.90
N VAL A 83 11.63 12.79 -7.46
CA VAL A 83 13.05 12.71 -7.84
C VAL A 83 13.20 12.66 -9.36
N LYS A 84 12.36 11.85 -10.04
CA LYS A 84 12.39 11.68 -11.49
C LYS A 84 12.30 13.01 -12.27
N ALA A 85 11.61 14.01 -11.75
CA ALA A 85 11.48 15.34 -12.40
C ALA A 85 12.81 16.11 -12.46
N PHE A 86 13.78 15.79 -11.59
CA PHE A 86 15.09 16.43 -11.51
C PHE A 86 16.20 15.62 -12.20
N VAL A 87 15.91 14.41 -12.66
CA VAL A 87 16.91 13.58 -13.37
C VAL A 87 17.13 14.14 -14.77
N LYS A 88 18.37 14.57 -15.05
CA LYS A 88 18.80 14.99 -16.40
C LYS A 88 18.90 13.76 -17.32
N ARG A 89 18.90 13.98 -18.65
CA ARG A 89 19.03 12.92 -19.67
C ARG A 89 20.20 11.97 -19.37
N ASN A 90 20.08 10.71 -19.78
CA ASN A 90 21.06 9.62 -19.58
C ASN A 90 21.21 9.24 -18.10
N LYS A 91 20.33 8.34 -17.65
CA LYS A 91 20.30 7.83 -16.29
C LYS A 91 21.63 7.17 -15.89
N ASN A 92 22.19 7.61 -14.75
CA ASN A 92 23.25 6.91 -14.03
C ASN A 92 23.16 7.24 -12.53
N ASP A 93 23.72 6.41 -11.69
CA ASP A 93 23.62 6.51 -10.23
C ASP A 93 24.10 7.87 -9.69
N ALA A 94 25.14 8.47 -10.27
CA ALA A 94 25.65 9.78 -9.87
C ALA A 94 24.64 10.92 -10.16
N ARG A 95 23.90 10.84 -11.29
CA ARG A 95 22.86 11.77 -11.64
C ARG A 95 21.59 11.59 -10.81
N ASP A 96 21.29 10.34 -10.46
CA ASP A 96 20.18 10.03 -9.56
C ASP A 96 20.46 10.61 -8.16
N ALA A 97 21.68 10.46 -7.63
CA ALA A 97 22.11 11.08 -6.36
C ALA A 97 22.06 12.62 -6.41
N ALA A 98 22.49 13.24 -7.53
CA ALA A 98 22.38 14.68 -7.72
C ALA A 98 20.90 15.16 -7.78
N ALA A 99 20.02 14.42 -8.48
CA ALA A 99 18.60 14.73 -8.53
C ALA A 99 17.94 14.63 -7.14
N ILE A 100 18.34 13.64 -6.34
CA ILE A 100 17.88 13.49 -4.94
C ILE A 100 18.36 14.69 -4.10
N CYS A 101 19.60 15.14 -4.27
CA CYS A 101 20.17 16.30 -3.59
C CYS A 101 19.35 17.57 -3.87
N VAL A 102 19.11 17.87 -5.14
CA VAL A 102 18.29 19.01 -5.58
C VAL A 102 16.87 18.91 -5.02
N ALA A 103 16.22 17.73 -5.13
CA ALA A 103 14.87 17.54 -4.62
C ALA A 103 14.82 17.72 -3.09
N ALA A 104 15.82 17.22 -2.36
CA ALA A 104 15.89 17.36 -0.91
C ALA A 104 16.11 18.81 -0.45
N GLY A 105 16.75 19.64 -1.25
CA GLY A 105 16.94 21.07 -0.97
C GLY A 105 15.69 21.93 -1.16
N ARG A 106 14.68 21.44 -1.86
CA ARG A 106 13.47 22.22 -2.15
C ARG A 106 12.56 22.32 -0.92
N PRO A 107 12.18 23.53 -0.46
CA PRO A 107 11.33 23.71 0.72
C PRO A 107 9.90 23.20 0.51
N ASP A 108 9.39 23.27 -0.71
CA ASP A 108 8.05 22.80 -1.13
C ASP A 108 7.95 21.29 -1.32
N MET A 109 9.09 20.57 -1.27
CA MET A 109 9.12 19.11 -1.45
C MET A 109 8.56 18.36 -0.24
N ARG A 110 7.47 17.62 -0.43
CA ARG A 110 6.87 16.79 0.61
C ARG A 110 7.68 15.52 0.82
N ALA A 111 8.28 15.37 1.98
CA ALA A 111 8.99 14.17 2.37
C ALA A 111 8.01 13.07 2.83
N VAL A 112 8.40 11.82 2.60
CA VAL A 112 7.73 10.65 3.17
C VAL A 112 8.18 10.48 4.62
N PRO A 113 7.28 10.35 5.60
CA PRO A 113 7.67 10.09 6.98
C PRO A 113 8.45 8.79 7.12
N VAL A 114 9.52 8.83 7.92
CA VAL A 114 10.30 7.64 8.23
C VAL A 114 9.47 6.71 9.11
N LYS A 115 9.24 5.48 8.65
CA LYS A 115 8.49 4.48 9.42
C LYS A 115 9.31 3.95 10.57
N THR A 116 8.66 3.72 11.71
CA THR A 116 9.21 2.98 12.84
C THR A 116 9.39 1.50 12.48
N ILE A 117 10.15 0.76 13.29
CA ILE A 117 10.30 -0.69 13.16
C ILE A 117 8.94 -1.38 13.27
N ASP A 118 8.10 -0.95 14.23
CA ASP A 118 6.76 -1.51 14.44
C ASP A 118 5.82 -1.27 13.26
N GLN A 119 5.88 -0.08 12.66
CA GLN A 119 5.12 0.21 11.43
C GLN A 119 5.58 -0.68 10.26
N GLN A 120 6.88 -0.93 10.13
CA GLN A 120 7.38 -1.84 9.10
C GLN A 120 7.00 -3.30 9.38
N ALA A 121 7.04 -3.74 10.64
CA ALA A 121 6.57 -5.06 11.04
C ALA A 121 5.07 -5.25 10.76
N ALA A 122 4.24 -4.26 11.11
CA ALA A 122 2.82 -4.26 10.77
C ALA A 122 2.58 -4.35 9.25
N ARG A 123 3.34 -3.61 8.45
CA ARG A 123 3.27 -3.69 6.97
C ARG A 123 3.71 -5.06 6.44
N SER A 124 4.65 -5.73 7.10
CA SER A 124 5.06 -7.09 6.70
C SER A 124 3.92 -8.10 6.84
N LEU A 125 3.12 -8.03 7.91
CA LEU A 125 1.92 -8.86 8.07
C LEU A 125 0.95 -8.68 6.90
N GLU A 126 0.66 -7.44 6.54
CA GLU A 126 -0.25 -7.09 5.44
C GLU A 126 0.27 -7.58 4.08
N HIS A 127 1.54 -7.32 3.78
CA HIS A 127 2.16 -7.71 2.52
C HIS A 127 2.24 -9.22 2.37
N SER A 128 2.62 -9.94 3.44
CA SER A 128 2.66 -11.40 3.45
C SER A 128 1.27 -11.98 3.24
N ARG A 129 0.25 -11.48 3.97
CA ARG A 129 -1.13 -11.91 3.76
C ARG A 129 -1.62 -11.65 2.33
N ASP A 130 -1.39 -10.45 1.77
CA ASP A 130 -1.81 -10.14 0.39
C ASP A 130 -1.11 -11.02 -0.64
N LEU A 131 0.16 -11.36 -0.42
CA LEU A 131 0.90 -12.28 -1.27
C LEU A 131 0.28 -13.69 -1.24
N LEU A 132 0.05 -14.25 -0.05
CA LEU A 132 -0.53 -15.58 0.12
C LEU A 132 -1.95 -15.66 -0.48
N VAL A 133 -2.78 -14.63 -0.29
CA VAL A 133 -4.12 -14.57 -0.90
C VAL A 133 -4.05 -14.50 -2.42
N ARG A 134 -3.08 -13.78 -3.00
CA ARG A 134 -2.89 -13.74 -4.46
C ARG A 134 -2.43 -15.09 -5.01
N GLN A 135 -1.49 -15.75 -4.35
CA GLN A 135 -1.01 -17.09 -4.74
C GLN A 135 -2.14 -18.12 -4.63
N HIS A 136 -2.90 -18.12 -3.54
CA HIS A 136 -4.10 -18.95 -3.38
C HIS A 136 -5.08 -18.76 -4.54
N THR A 137 -5.38 -17.52 -4.88
CA THR A 137 -6.31 -17.21 -5.99
C THR A 137 -5.76 -17.67 -7.34
N GLN A 138 -4.48 -17.48 -7.58
CA GLN A 138 -3.81 -17.90 -8.82
C GLN A 138 -3.86 -19.42 -8.99
N LEU A 139 -3.51 -20.18 -7.96
CA LEU A 139 -3.55 -21.64 -7.98
C LEU A 139 -4.98 -22.16 -8.11
N ALA A 140 -5.94 -21.57 -7.39
CA ALA A 140 -7.35 -21.97 -7.50
C ALA A 140 -7.92 -21.72 -8.90
N ASN A 141 -7.52 -20.66 -9.58
CA ASN A 141 -7.92 -20.40 -10.96
C ASN A 141 -7.24 -21.36 -11.94
N SER A 142 -5.97 -21.68 -11.73
CA SER A 142 -5.24 -22.68 -12.53
C SER A 142 -5.88 -24.06 -12.41
N LEU A 143 -6.16 -24.50 -11.21
CA LEU A 143 -6.83 -25.78 -10.95
C LEU A 143 -8.20 -25.83 -11.62
N ARG A 144 -9.03 -24.80 -11.50
CA ARG A 144 -10.33 -24.73 -12.18
C ARG A 144 -10.20 -24.79 -13.70
N GLY A 145 -9.23 -24.05 -14.26
CA GLY A 145 -8.99 -24.07 -15.71
C GLY A 145 -8.67 -25.46 -16.22
N GLN A 146 -7.75 -26.16 -15.55
CA GLN A 146 -7.37 -27.52 -15.94
C GLN A 146 -8.50 -28.54 -15.77
N MET A 147 -9.33 -28.42 -14.71
CA MET A 147 -10.51 -29.26 -14.52
C MET A 147 -11.59 -28.99 -15.58
N ALA A 148 -11.75 -27.73 -15.99
CA ALA A 148 -12.70 -27.35 -17.02
C ALA A 148 -12.38 -27.98 -18.39
N GLU A 149 -11.10 -28.20 -18.74
CA GLU A 149 -10.67 -28.93 -19.93
C GLU A 149 -11.13 -30.39 -19.94
N ARG A 150 -11.55 -30.90 -18.80
CA ARG A 150 -12.17 -32.24 -18.64
C ARG A 150 -13.69 -32.16 -18.46
N GLY A 151 -14.29 -31.02 -18.76
CA GLY A 151 -15.74 -30.81 -18.59
C GLY A 151 -16.20 -30.64 -17.12
N ILE A 152 -15.26 -30.56 -16.18
CA ILE A 152 -15.57 -30.44 -14.75
C ILE A 152 -15.57 -28.97 -14.37
N VAL A 153 -16.77 -28.40 -14.24
CA VAL A 153 -16.96 -26.98 -13.91
C VAL A 153 -17.53 -26.85 -12.51
N ALA A 154 -16.91 -26.03 -11.66
CA ALA A 154 -17.39 -25.76 -10.32
C ALA A 154 -17.57 -24.25 -10.07
N ALA A 155 -18.51 -23.92 -9.17
CA ALA A 155 -18.78 -22.55 -8.74
C ALA A 155 -17.54 -21.88 -8.13
N GLN A 156 -17.50 -20.55 -8.13
CA GLN A 156 -16.45 -19.80 -7.45
C GLN A 156 -16.60 -19.86 -5.93
N GLY A 157 -15.48 -19.75 -5.22
CA GLY A 157 -15.42 -19.71 -3.76
C GLY A 157 -15.21 -21.08 -3.11
N ARG A 158 -15.31 -21.10 -1.77
CA ARG A 158 -14.98 -22.27 -0.95
C ARG A 158 -15.76 -23.54 -1.33
N ARG A 159 -17.06 -23.42 -1.57
CA ARG A 159 -17.92 -24.57 -1.92
C ARG A 159 -17.49 -25.22 -3.24
N GLY A 160 -17.21 -24.41 -4.26
CA GLY A 160 -16.76 -24.93 -5.54
C GLY A 160 -15.37 -25.55 -5.46
N PHE A 161 -14.45 -24.98 -4.68
CA PHE A 161 -13.14 -25.59 -4.45
C PHE A 161 -13.25 -26.92 -3.69
N ALA A 162 -14.08 -27.00 -2.65
CA ALA A 162 -14.32 -28.24 -1.91
C ALA A 162 -14.87 -29.36 -2.82
N ALA A 163 -15.78 -29.03 -3.74
CA ALA A 163 -16.30 -29.99 -4.72
C ALA A 163 -15.20 -30.51 -5.66
N LEU A 164 -14.35 -29.61 -6.19
CA LEU A 164 -13.22 -30.02 -7.04
C LEU A 164 -12.23 -30.92 -6.28
N ARG A 165 -11.96 -30.58 -5.00
CA ARG A 165 -11.07 -31.39 -4.16
C ARG A 165 -11.60 -32.79 -3.92
N GLU A 166 -12.90 -32.94 -3.69
CA GLU A 166 -13.53 -34.26 -3.53
C GLU A 166 -13.42 -35.10 -4.82
N ILE A 167 -13.66 -34.49 -5.98
CA ILE A 167 -13.47 -35.18 -7.26
C ILE A 167 -12.03 -35.64 -7.44
N LEU A 168 -11.03 -34.81 -7.11
CA LEU A 168 -9.62 -35.18 -7.19
C LEU A 168 -9.27 -36.32 -6.22
N LYS A 169 -9.81 -36.29 -5.01
CA LYS A 169 -9.60 -37.35 -4.02
C LYS A 169 -10.16 -38.68 -4.53
N ASN A 170 -11.38 -38.69 -5.05
CA ASN A 170 -11.99 -39.91 -5.61
C ASN A 170 -11.20 -40.43 -6.83
N ALA A 171 -10.73 -39.53 -7.70
CA ALA A 171 -9.89 -39.90 -8.84
C ALA A 171 -8.53 -40.51 -8.44
N SER A 172 -7.94 -40.05 -7.33
CA SER A 172 -6.69 -40.60 -6.80
C SER A 172 -6.85 -41.97 -6.11
N GLN A 173 -8.07 -42.33 -5.72
CA GLN A 173 -8.42 -43.58 -5.04
C GLN A 173 -9.01 -44.63 -6.00
N ALA A 174 -9.28 -44.28 -7.27
CA ALA A 174 -9.85 -45.18 -8.27
C ALA A 174 -8.87 -46.31 -8.59
N LYS A 175 -9.41 -47.56 -8.60
CA LYS A 175 -8.63 -48.75 -8.92
C LYS A 175 -8.32 -48.85 -10.42
N ALA A 176 -7.27 -49.60 -10.73
CA ALA A 176 -6.91 -49.91 -12.14
C ALA A 176 -8.09 -50.58 -12.86
N GLY A 177 -8.56 -49.98 -13.96
CA GLY A 177 -9.71 -50.45 -14.74
C GLY A 177 -11.03 -49.72 -14.49
N GLU A 178 -11.13 -48.88 -13.45
CA GLU A 178 -12.29 -48.00 -13.25
C GLU A 178 -12.24 -46.80 -14.19
N THR A 179 -13.37 -46.49 -14.82
CA THR A 179 -13.48 -45.33 -15.70
C THR A 179 -13.53 -44.05 -14.86
N CYS A 180 -12.43 -43.33 -14.77
CA CYS A 180 -12.36 -42.06 -14.07
C CYS A 180 -12.37 -40.88 -15.05
N ALA A 181 -13.12 -39.81 -14.72
CA ALA A 181 -13.17 -38.60 -15.53
C ALA A 181 -11.82 -37.87 -15.62
N ILE A 182 -10.90 -38.16 -14.68
CA ILE A 182 -9.58 -37.53 -14.58
C ILE A 182 -8.51 -38.63 -14.64
N PRO A 183 -7.54 -38.56 -15.57
CA PRO A 183 -6.40 -39.47 -15.60
C PRO A 183 -5.57 -39.42 -14.33
N ALA A 184 -5.03 -40.55 -13.86
CA ALA A 184 -4.29 -40.67 -12.61
C ALA A 184 -3.12 -39.65 -12.50
N VAL A 185 -2.37 -39.44 -13.59
CA VAL A 185 -1.28 -38.46 -13.60
C VAL A 185 -1.77 -37.03 -13.40
N MET A 186 -2.94 -36.72 -13.93
CA MET A 186 -3.56 -35.40 -13.77
C MET A 186 -4.13 -35.25 -12.35
N ALA A 187 -4.77 -36.30 -11.81
CA ALA A 187 -5.25 -36.31 -10.43
C ALA A 187 -4.11 -36.10 -9.43
N PHE A 188 -2.96 -36.74 -9.64
CA PHE A 188 -1.75 -36.52 -8.83
C PHE A 188 -1.27 -35.07 -8.92
N ALA A 189 -1.08 -34.51 -10.12
CA ALA A 189 -0.58 -33.16 -10.29
C ALA A 189 -1.53 -32.10 -9.72
N LEU A 190 -2.84 -32.22 -9.96
CA LEU A 190 -3.86 -31.31 -9.43
C LEU A 190 -4.08 -31.50 -7.94
N GLY A 191 -3.86 -32.69 -7.40
CA GLY A 191 -3.85 -32.97 -5.97
C GLY A 191 -2.80 -32.13 -5.24
N LEU A 192 -1.57 -32.07 -5.75
CA LEU A 192 -0.50 -31.22 -5.19
C LEU A 192 -0.88 -29.73 -5.21
N LEU A 193 -1.53 -29.25 -6.29
CA LEU A 193 -2.02 -27.87 -6.33
C LEU A 193 -3.13 -27.62 -5.30
N ALA A 194 -4.04 -28.58 -5.10
CA ALA A 194 -5.12 -28.49 -4.14
C ALA A 194 -4.57 -28.43 -2.70
N ASP A 195 -3.58 -29.25 -2.36
CA ASP A 195 -2.90 -29.22 -1.07
C ASP A 195 -2.21 -27.87 -0.82
N GLN A 196 -1.54 -27.33 -1.82
CA GLN A 196 -0.90 -26.03 -1.73
C GLN A 196 -1.92 -24.89 -1.55
N ILE A 197 -3.09 -24.96 -2.19
CA ILE A 197 -4.19 -23.98 -2.01
C ILE A 197 -4.67 -24.00 -0.56
N ASP A 198 -4.89 -25.17 0.05
CA ASP A 198 -5.30 -25.28 1.45
C ASP A 198 -4.24 -24.72 2.39
N HIS A 199 -2.98 -25.05 2.14
CA HIS A 199 -1.86 -24.54 2.95
C HIS A 199 -1.79 -22.99 2.91
N LEU A 200 -1.87 -22.41 1.72
CA LEU A 200 -1.87 -20.96 1.54
C LEU A 200 -3.08 -20.30 2.20
N GLY A 201 -4.25 -20.94 2.10
CA GLY A 201 -5.48 -20.48 2.78
C GLY A 201 -5.34 -20.43 4.29
N THR A 202 -4.81 -21.49 4.88
CA THR A 202 -4.55 -21.59 6.33
C THR A 202 -3.52 -20.56 6.78
N ALA A 203 -2.41 -20.41 6.04
CA ALA A 203 -1.37 -19.43 6.36
C ALA A 203 -1.90 -17.98 6.27
N ALA A 204 -2.71 -17.67 5.24
CA ALA A 204 -3.33 -16.36 5.10
C ALA A 204 -4.33 -16.05 6.24
N ALA A 205 -5.10 -17.06 6.68
CA ALA A 205 -6.02 -16.92 7.81
C ALA A 205 -5.27 -16.61 9.12
N ARG A 206 -4.18 -17.32 9.41
CA ARG A 206 -3.33 -17.05 10.60
C ARG A 206 -2.81 -15.62 10.64
N LEU A 207 -2.37 -15.08 9.49
CA LEU A 207 -1.94 -13.69 9.41
C LEU A 207 -3.11 -12.71 9.59
N GLU A 208 -4.31 -13.06 9.09
CA GLU A 208 -5.52 -12.26 9.30
C GLU A 208 -5.92 -12.23 10.77
N ASP A 209 -5.87 -13.37 11.46
CA ASP A 209 -6.19 -13.48 12.90
C ASP A 209 -5.25 -12.60 13.73
N GLU A 210 -3.93 -12.60 13.43
CA GLU A 210 -2.96 -11.73 14.10
C GLU A 210 -3.27 -10.24 13.86
N ILE A 211 -3.58 -9.86 12.62
CA ILE A 211 -3.98 -8.48 12.29
C ILE A 211 -5.25 -8.09 13.04
N MET A 212 -6.23 -8.99 13.11
CA MET A 212 -7.49 -8.74 13.82
C MET A 212 -7.30 -8.64 15.33
N ALA A 213 -6.41 -9.45 15.92
CA ALA A 213 -6.04 -9.35 17.32
C ALA A 213 -5.41 -7.98 17.65
N ARG A 214 -4.48 -7.53 16.83
CA ARG A 214 -3.87 -6.18 16.94
C ARG A 214 -4.91 -5.08 16.81
N ALA A 215 -5.81 -5.19 15.84
CA ALA A 215 -6.87 -4.21 15.65
C ALA A 215 -7.85 -4.11 16.84
N LYS A 216 -8.06 -5.22 17.55
CA LYS A 216 -8.87 -5.23 18.79
C LYS A 216 -8.12 -4.66 20.01
N ALA A 217 -6.82 -4.87 20.08
CA ALA A 217 -5.99 -4.41 21.20
C ALA A 217 -5.72 -2.89 21.14
N ASP A 218 -5.48 -2.34 19.96
CA ASP A 218 -5.11 -0.93 19.76
C ASP A 218 -6.34 0.00 19.81
N PRO A 219 -6.37 1.01 20.74
CA PRO A 219 -7.47 1.96 20.84
C PRO A 219 -7.70 2.77 19.57
N VAL A 220 -6.63 3.17 18.88
CA VAL A 220 -6.73 3.96 17.64
C VAL A 220 -7.39 3.13 16.53
N MET A 221 -7.02 1.85 16.42
CA MET A 221 -7.64 0.95 15.45
C MET A 221 -9.09 0.66 15.80
N ARG A 222 -9.44 0.51 17.08
CA ARG A 222 -10.86 0.40 17.53
C ARG A 222 -11.69 1.61 17.14
N ASN A 223 -11.14 2.82 17.33
CA ASN A 223 -11.82 4.05 16.92
C ASN A 223 -12.02 4.10 15.40
N LEU A 224 -11.04 3.69 14.62
CA LEU A 224 -11.17 3.57 13.16
C LEU A 224 -12.24 2.56 12.75
N CYS A 225 -12.36 1.42 13.46
CA CYS A 225 -13.38 0.41 13.18
C CYS A 225 -14.82 0.90 13.47
N SER A 226 -15.02 1.99 14.21
CA SER A 226 -16.34 2.62 14.39
C SER A 226 -16.87 3.27 13.10
N ILE A 227 -16.00 3.50 12.12
CA ILE A 227 -16.38 4.11 10.84
C ILE A 227 -17.02 3.03 9.93
N PRO A 228 -18.24 3.26 9.41
CA PRO A 228 -18.85 2.33 8.48
C PRO A 228 -17.92 2.00 7.28
N GLY A 229 -17.73 0.71 7.01
CA GLY A 229 -16.86 0.22 5.93
C GLY A 229 -15.38 0.13 6.27
N ILE A 230 -14.98 0.43 7.50
CA ILE A 230 -13.64 0.15 8.01
C ILE A 230 -13.73 -1.02 8.98
N GLY A 231 -13.11 -2.14 8.61
CA GLY A 231 -12.89 -3.29 9.49
C GLY A 231 -11.45 -3.33 9.99
N GLY A 232 -11.12 -4.32 10.82
CA GLY A 232 -9.79 -4.47 11.44
C GLY A 232 -8.64 -4.46 10.44
N LEU A 233 -8.76 -5.13 9.29
CA LEU A 233 -7.75 -5.10 8.22
C LEU A 233 -7.50 -3.70 7.68
N THR A 234 -8.57 -2.91 7.50
CA THR A 234 -8.46 -1.53 6.98
C THR A 234 -7.90 -0.58 8.04
N ALA A 235 -8.33 -0.72 9.30
CA ALA A 235 -7.84 0.07 10.42
C ALA A 235 -6.34 -0.16 10.64
N HIS A 236 -5.91 -1.43 10.65
CA HIS A 236 -4.51 -1.81 10.74
C HIS A 236 -3.68 -1.20 9.58
N ALA A 237 -4.17 -1.32 8.33
CA ALA A 237 -3.48 -0.76 7.16
C ALA A 237 -3.36 0.78 7.22
N ILE A 238 -4.36 1.49 7.75
CA ILE A 238 -4.29 2.94 7.96
C ILE A 238 -3.19 3.29 8.95
N VAL A 239 -3.18 2.65 10.12
CA VAL A 239 -2.20 2.95 11.18
C VAL A 239 -0.78 2.56 10.74
N ALA A 240 -0.60 1.38 10.14
CA ALA A 240 0.70 0.93 9.63
C ALA A 240 1.27 1.82 8.51
N ALA A 241 0.40 2.40 7.68
CA ALA A 241 0.83 3.26 6.58
C ALA A 241 1.02 4.73 6.97
N ALA A 242 0.11 5.28 7.78
CA ALA A 242 0.01 6.70 8.09
C ALA A 242 0.40 7.06 9.54
N GLY A 243 0.63 6.08 10.43
CA GLY A 243 0.91 6.38 11.84
C GLY A 243 -0.22 7.19 12.47
N ASN A 244 0.11 8.33 13.06
CA ASN A 244 -0.84 9.23 13.69
C ASN A 244 -1.52 10.24 12.74
N GLY A 245 -1.18 10.20 11.45
CA GLY A 245 -1.79 11.06 10.42
C GLY A 245 -1.42 12.55 10.45
N ARG A 246 -0.57 13.00 11.41
CA ARG A 246 -0.22 14.43 11.57
C ARG A 246 0.66 15.00 10.47
N GLN A 247 1.27 14.17 9.62
CA GLN A 247 2.02 14.58 8.44
C GLN A 247 1.13 15.16 7.32
N PHE A 248 -0.18 15.00 7.42
CA PHE A 248 -1.13 15.57 6.47
C PHE A 248 -1.73 16.86 7.05
N ALA A 249 -1.70 17.94 6.28
CA ALA A 249 -2.24 19.22 6.73
C ALA A 249 -3.77 19.17 6.87
N CYS A 250 -4.45 18.36 6.08
CA CYS A 250 -5.90 18.21 6.14
C CYS A 250 -6.38 16.84 5.62
N ALA A 251 -7.66 16.53 5.85
CA ALA A 251 -8.29 15.29 5.40
C ALA A 251 -8.27 15.11 3.87
N ARG A 252 -8.24 16.19 3.10
CA ARG A 252 -8.14 16.15 1.63
C ARG A 252 -6.76 15.65 1.19
N ASP A 253 -5.70 16.07 1.87
CA ASP A 253 -4.32 15.61 1.61
C ASP A 253 -4.18 14.12 1.87
N PHE A 254 -4.77 13.61 2.96
CA PHE A 254 -4.79 12.17 3.23
C PHE A 254 -5.54 11.40 2.13
N ALA A 255 -6.70 11.87 1.69
CA ALA A 255 -7.43 11.23 0.60
C ALA A 255 -6.66 11.28 -0.73
N ALA A 256 -5.97 12.38 -1.02
CA ALA A 256 -5.09 12.51 -2.18
C ALA A 256 -3.90 11.55 -2.10
N TRP A 257 -3.30 11.43 -0.94
CA TRP A 257 -2.19 10.50 -0.68
C TRP A 257 -2.60 9.03 -0.88
N THR A 258 -3.85 8.64 -0.57
CA THR A 258 -4.35 7.29 -0.88
C THR A 258 -4.60 7.05 -2.37
N GLY A 259 -4.53 8.10 -3.19
CA GLY A 259 -4.76 8.03 -4.64
C GLY A 259 -6.22 7.88 -5.05
N LEU A 260 -7.15 8.26 -4.17
CA LEU A 260 -8.61 8.22 -4.41
C LEU A 260 -9.17 9.52 -4.99
N THR A 261 -8.35 10.56 -5.12
CA THR A 261 -8.74 11.82 -5.77
C THR A 261 -8.60 11.74 -7.28
N PRO A 262 -9.47 12.39 -8.05
CA PRO A 262 -9.34 12.48 -9.49
C PRO A 262 -8.02 13.13 -9.91
N LYS A 263 -7.48 12.68 -11.05
CA LYS A 263 -6.45 13.45 -11.77
C LYS A 263 -7.10 14.69 -12.37
N GLU A 264 -6.36 15.77 -12.39
CA GLU A 264 -6.78 16.99 -13.02
C GLU A 264 -6.02 17.18 -14.33
N HIS A 265 -6.76 17.50 -15.39
CA HIS A 265 -6.26 17.79 -16.73
C HIS A 265 -6.87 19.11 -17.21
N SER A 266 -6.99 20.07 -16.28
CA SER A 266 -7.61 21.36 -16.54
C SER A 266 -6.61 22.32 -17.16
N SER A 267 -7.05 23.08 -18.15
CA SER A 267 -6.29 24.18 -18.76
C SER A 267 -7.23 25.36 -19.00
N ALA A 268 -6.80 26.56 -18.66
CA ALA A 268 -7.59 27.78 -18.74
C ALA A 268 -9.00 27.58 -18.10
N ASN A 269 -10.08 27.85 -18.82
CA ASN A 269 -11.45 27.74 -18.31
C ASN A 269 -12.05 26.33 -18.47
N ARG A 270 -11.30 25.33 -18.91
CA ARG A 270 -11.80 23.95 -19.09
C ARG A 270 -11.39 23.08 -17.92
N HIS A 271 -12.37 22.76 -17.05
CA HIS A 271 -12.17 21.81 -15.96
C HIS A 271 -12.42 20.38 -16.48
N ARG A 272 -11.39 19.53 -16.52
CA ARG A 272 -11.45 18.13 -16.98
C ARG A 272 -10.92 17.17 -15.91
N PRO A 273 -11.78 16.75 -14.97
CA PRO A 273 -11.40 15.71 -14.01
C PRO A 273 -11.30 14.36 -14.71
N GLY A 274 -10.20 13.67 -14.53
CA GLY A 274 -9.96 12.31 -15.00
C GLY A 274 -10.39 11.25 -13.99
N GLY A 275 -9.98 10.00 -14.22
CA GLY A 275 -10.10 8.94 -13.22
C GLY A 275 -9.25 9.21 -11.98
N ILE A 276 -9.38 8.39 -10.93
CA ILE A 276 -8.56 8.53 -9.71
C ILE A 276 -7.07 8.46 -10.02
N SER A 277 -6.26 9.17 -9.26
CA SER A 277 -4.81 9.29 -9.50
C SER A 277 -4.06 7.97 -9.39
N LYS A 278 -4.56 7.03 -8.57
CA LYS A 278 -3.95 5.74 -8.22
C LYS A 278 -2.54 5.88 -7.63
N MET A 279 -2.12 7.07 -7.28
CA MET A 279 -0.88 7.33 -6.53
C MET A 279 -1.00 6.78 -5.10
N GLY A 280 0.15 6.57 -4.45
CA GLY A 280 0.17 6.09 -3.06
C GLY A 280 -0.13 4.61 -2.89
N ASP A 281 -0.50 4.21 -1.68
CA ASP A 281 -0.62 2.82 -1.26
C ASP A 281 -1.76 2.06 -1.95
N ARG A 282 -1.39 1.07 -2.77
CA ARG A 282 -2.34 0.26 -3.53
C ARG A 282 -3.21 -0.61 -2.61
N MET A 283 -2.63 -1.15 -1.53
CA MET A 283 -3.35 -2.02 -0.60
C MET A 283 -4.39 -1.24 0.18
N LEU A 284 -4.00 -0.11 0.76
CA LEU A 284 -4.91 0.76 1.50
C LEU A 284 -6.07 1.25 0.60
N ARG A 285 -5.77 1.66 -0.63
CA ARG A 285 -6.81 2.04 -1.60
C ARG A 285 -7.76 0.89 -1.91
N LYS A 286 -7.25 -0.35 -2.09
CA LYS A 286 -8.06 -1.57 -2.29
C LYS A 286 -9.01 -1.79 -1.12
N LEU A 287 -8.52 -1.74 0.12
CA LEU A 287 -9.32 -1.97 1.32
C LEU A 287 -10.41 -0.90 1.50
N LEU A 288 -10.06 0.38 1.32
CA LEU A 288 -11.03 1.48 1.37
C LEU A 288 -12.12 1.34 0.29
N ALA A 289 -11.74 0.94 -0.93
CA ALA A 289 -12.71 0.71 -2.01
C ALA A 289 -13.62 -0.50 -1.74
N LEU A 290 -13.11 -1.57 -1.13
CA LEU A 290 -13.91 -2.73 -0.73
C LEU A 290 -14.96 -2.36 0.34
N GLY A 291 -14.55 -1.66 1.39
CA GLY A 291 -15.47 -1.17 2.42
C GLY A 291 -16.52 -0.23 1.86
N ALA A 292 -16.11 0.71 1.00
CA ALA A 292 -17.02 1.61 0.31
C ALA A 292 -17.99 0.87 -0.63
N SER A 293 -17.55 -0.21 -1.28
CA SER A 293 -18.42 -1.04 -2.13
C SER A 293 -19.58 -1.65 -1.34
N THR A 294 -19.29 -2.16 -0.13
CA THR A 294 -20.33 -2.70 0.76
C THR A 294 -21.32 -1.61 1.17
N ILE A 295 -20.83 -0.44 1.57
CA ILE A 295 -21.69 0.71 1.92
C ILE A 295 -22.63 1.08 0.75
N MET A 296 -22.07 1.23 -0.45
CA MET A 296 -22.83 1.72 -1.60
C MET A 296 -23.81 0.66 -2.15
N ARG A 297 -23.48 -0.63 -2.05
CA ARG A 297 -24.40 -1.73 -2.35
C ARG A 297 -25.60 -1.72 -1.40
N ASN A 298 -25.34 -1.59 -0.09
CA ASN A 298 -26.38 -1.51 0.93
C ASN A 298 -27.25 -0.26 0.74
N ALA A 299 -26.66 0.89 0.42
CA ALA A 299 -27.38 2.13 0.14
C ALA A 299 -28.28 2.03 -1.10
N ARG A 300 -27.86 1.26 -2.12
CA ARG A 300 -28.67 0.97 -3.31
C ARG A 300 -29.80 0.00 -3.02
N ALA A 301 -29.54 -1.06 -2.24
CA ALA A 301 -30.54 -2.07 -1.90
C ALA A 301 -31.60 -1.54 -0.93
N CYS A 302 -31.23 -0.64 0.00
CA CYS A 302 -32.09 -0.11 1.06
C CYS A 302 -32.07 1.42 1.00
N ALA A 303 -32.88 2.04 0.13
CA ALA A 303 -32.92 3.49 -0.05
C ALA A 303 -33.19 4.28 1.24
N GLY A 304 -34.00 3.73 2.17
CA GLY A 304 -34.30 4.34 3.47
C GLY A 304 -33.10 4.43 4.42
N LYS A 305 -32.07 3.57 4.25
CA LYS A 305 -30.83 3.60 5.02
C LYS A 305 -29.74 4.46 4.38
N ALA A 306 -29.93 4.87 3.13
CA ALA A 306 -28.97 5.69 2.40
C ALA A 306 -29.02 7.16 2.86
N THR A 307 -27.87 7.76 3.03
CA THR A 307 -27.78 9.21 3.29
C THR A 307 -28.23 10.01 2.05
N PRO A 308 -28.67 11.28 2.20
CA PRO A 308 -29.02 12.13 1.06
C PRO A 308 -27.88 12.22 0.03
N TRP A 309 -26.63 12.32 0.49
CA TRP A 309 -25.46 12.35 -0.38
C TRP A 309 -25.27 11.05 -1.18
N GLN A 310 -25.47 9.88 -0.54
CA GLN A 310 -25.38 8.57 -1.23
C GLN A 310 -26.48 8.42 -2.29
N ARG A 311 -27.72 8.81 -1.98
CA ARG A 311 -28.82 8.82 -2.98
C ARG A 311 -28.48 9.73 -4.15
N GLY A 312 -28.04 10.96 -3.88
CA GLY A 312 -27.71 11.93 -4.91
C GLY A 312 -26.55 11.49 -5.83
N ILE A 313 -25.51 10.81 -5.31
CA ILE A 313 -24.44 10.32 -6.18
C ILE A 313 -24.82 9.08 -6.97
N LEU A 314 -25.62 8.17 -6.39
CA LEU A 314 -26.13 6.98 -7.08
C LEU A 314 -27.10 7.32 -8.22
N ALA A 315 -27.86 8.40 -8.09
CA ALA A 315 -28.73 8.90 -9.15
C ALA A 315 -27.97 9.50 -10.34
N ARG A 316 -26.78 10.08 -10.11
CA ARG A 316 -26.05 10.84 -11.13
C ARG A 316 -24.84 10.11 -11.72
N ARG A 317 -24.32 9.09 -11.05
CA ARG A 317 -23.06 8.45 -11.42
C ARG A 317 -23.13 6.92 -11.38
N PRO A 318 -22.41 6.22 -12.26
CA PRO A 318 -22.29 4.76 -12.21
C PRO A 318 -21.78 4.27 -10.86
N MET A 319 -22.21 3.06 -10.46
CA MET A 319 -21.85 2.44 -9.17
C MET A 319 -20.36 2.49 -8.86
N LYS A 320 -19.49 2.17 -9.82
CA LYS A 320 -18.02 2.18 -9.61
C LYS A 320 -17.49 3.56 -9.25
N VAL A 321 -18.04 4.61 -9.85
CA VAL A 321 -17.67 6.00 -9.53
C VAL A 321 -18.19 6.39 -8.14
N ALA A 322 -19.44 6.03 -7.81
CA ALA A 322 -20.03 6.27 -6.49
C ALA A 322 -19.22 5.55 -5.37
N VAL A 323 -18.77 4.33 -5.61
CA VAL A 323 -17.90 3.57 -4.68
C VAL A 323 -16.59 4.31 -4.43
N LEU A 324 -15.90 4.81 -5.46
CA LEU A 324 -14.63 5.53 -5.29
C LEU A 324 -14.83 6.88 -4.59
N ALA A 325 -15.92 7.57 -4.85
CA ALA A 325 -16.27 8.80 -4.14
C ALA A 325 -16.56 8.53 -2.65
N GLN A 326 -17.27 7.43 -2.34
CA GLN A 326 -17.49 6.98 -0.95
C GLN A 326 -16.15 6.60 -0.30
N ALA A 327 -15.24 5.88 -1.00
CA ALA A 327 -13.93 5.53 -0.48
C ALA A 327 -13.11 6.78 -0.12
N ALA A 328 -13.10 7.80 -0.97
CA ALA A 328 -12.45 9.08 -0.70
C ALA A 328 -13.09 9.82 0.49
N LYS A 329 -14.42 9.74 0.65
CA LYS A 329 -15.13 10.28 1.82
C LYS A 329 -14.76 9.52 3.09
N THR A 330 -14.75 8.19 3.04
CA THR A 330 -14.34 7.33 4.16
C THR A 330 -12.89 7.59 4.57
N ALA A 331 -11.97 7.77 3.60
CA ALA A 331 -10.58 8.14 3.89
C ALA A 331 -10.48 9.47 4.65
N ARG A 332 -11.26 10.49 4.27
CA ARG A 332 -11.27 11.79 4.99
C ARG A 332 -11.79 11.66 6.42
N ILE A 333 -12.83 10.85 6.63
CA ILE A 333 -13.36 10.56 7.97
C ILE A 333 -12.31 9.79 8.79
N ALA A 334 -11.66 8.79 8.19
CA ALA A 334 -10.60 8.03 8.85
C ALA A 334 -9.44 8.91 9.32
N TRP A 335 -9.03 9.89 8.50
CA TRP A 335 -8.01 10.85 8.92
C TRP A 335 -8.47 11.70 10.11
N ALA A 336 -9.70 12.19 10.11
CA ALA A 336 -10.25 12.98 11.22
C ALA A 336 -10.26 12.17 12.52
N VAL A 337 -10.72 10.91 12.50
CA VAL A 337 -10.70 9.98 13.63
C VAL A 337 -9.26 9.70 14.08
N LEU A 338 -8.33 9.50 13.16
CA LEU A 338 -6.93 9.23 13.45
C LEU A 338 -6.24 10.39 14.17
N VAL A 339 -6.52 11.62 13.77
CA VAL A 339 -5.90 12.83 14.34
C VAL A 339 -6.58 13.28 15.65
N SER A 340 -7.92 13.17 15.75
CA SER A 340 -8.66 13.52 16.97
C SER A 340 -8.49 12.48 18.08
N GLY A 341 -8.25 11.21 17.73
CA GLY A 341 -8.25 10.10 18.68
C GLY A 341 -9.64 9.70 19.18
N GLU A 342 -10.72 10.30 18.64
CA GLU A 342 -12.11 10.02 19.04
C GLU A 342 -12.75 9.01 18.07
N ALA A 343 -13.70 8.21 18.60
CA ALA A 343 -14.52 7.32 17.76
C ALA A 343 -15.44 8.13 16.82
N PHE A 344 -15.76 7.54 15.68
CA PHE A 344 -16.66 8.17 14.71
C PHE A 344 -18.07 8.33 15.31
N ARG A 345 -18.58 9.54 15.29
CA ARG A 345 -19.97 9.86 15.63
C ARG A 345 -20.77 10.09 14.36
N LYS A 346 -21.82 9.32 14.22
CA LYS A 346 -22.73 9.54 13.07
C LYS A 346 -23.36 10.93 13.19
N PRO A 347 -23.31 11.77 12.15
CA PRO A 347 -24.00 13.06 12.19
C PRO A 347 -25.48 12.85 12.51
N ALA A 348 -26.02 13.69 13.40
CA ALA A 348 -27.45 13.73 13.64
C ALA A 348 -28.20 13.98 12.30
N PRO A 349 -29.36 13.37 12.06
CA PRO A 349 -30.17 13.74 10.91
C PRO A 349 -30.43 15.26 11.01
N ALA A 350 -30.17 15.99 9.91
CA ALA A 350 -30.56 17.39 9.86
C ALA A 350 -32.06 17.47 10.19
N ALA A 351 -32.43 18.28 11.18
CA ALA A 351 -33.82 18.56 11.44
C ALA A 351 -34.45 19.00 10.12
N ALA A 352 -35.57 18.34 9.75
CA ALA A 352 -36.32 18.74 8.58
C ALA A 352 -36.78 20.19 8.82
N ALA A 353 -36.20 21.13 8.06
CA ALA A 353 -36.64 22.50 7.99
C ALA A 353 -37.82 22.59 7.02
#